data_ce4cecf7f2577dcef06a4ce3a5650e64
#
_entry.id   ce4cecf7f2577dcef06a4ce3a5650e64
#
_cell.length_a   1.000
_cell.length_b   1.000
_cell.length_c   1.000
_cell.angle_alpha   90.00
_cell.angle_beta   90.00
_cell.angle_gamma   90.00
#
_symmetry.space_group_name_H-M   'P 1'
#
loop_
_entity.id
_entity.type
_entity.pdbx_description
1 polymer ?
#
loop_
_entity_poly.entity_id
_entity_poly.type
_entity_poly.pdbx_seq_one_letter_code
_entity_poly.pdbx_strand_id
1 'polypeptide(L)'
;MKLLVIGSGGREHALAWRLAKTPGLQRIFVAPGNAGTARERELENVDITDPRALADFAEQERVLLTVVGPEAPLADGIVNLFRARGLRIFGPTKEAAQLESSKDFAKRFMARHNIPTARFATFSERASAHAHIDRHGAPIVIK
;
A
#
# COMPACT_ATOMS: atom_id res chain seq x y z
N MET A 1 -5.65 23.79 -3.62
CA MET A 1 -5.75 22.32 -3.80
C MET A 1 -5.05 21.66 -2.64
N LYS A 2 -5.71 20.70 -1.96
CA LYS A 2 -5.12 19.94 -0.83
C LYS A 2 -4.96 18.47 -1.23
N LEU A 3 -3.88 17.82 -0.81
CA LEU A 3 -3.62 16.39 -1.03
C LEU A 3 -3.38 15.69 0.30
N LEU A 4 -3.61 14.37 0.34
CA LEU A 4 -3.29 13.51 1.46
C LEU A 4 -2.39 12.38 0.97
N VAL A 5 -1.26 12.13 1.65
CA VAL A 5 -0.40 10.98 1.43
C VAL A 5 -0.48 10.09 2.66
N ILE A 6 -0.89 8.84 2.49
CA ILE A 6 -1.01 7.87 3.58
C ILE A 6 0.27 7.05 3.66
N GLY A 7 0.89 7.05 4.83
CA GLY A 7 2.10 6.30 5.15
C GLY A 7 3.11 7.09 5.97
N SER A 8 4.17 6.41 6.40
CA SER A 8 5.21 6.97 7.29
C SER A 8 6.64 6.65 6.83
N GLY A 9 6.80 5.98 5.71
CA GLY A 9 8.11 5.57 5.20
C GLY A 9 8.82 6.65 4.36
N GLY A 10 10.05 6.36 3.97
CA GLY A 10 10.84 7.23 3.08
C GLY A 10 10.22 7.35 1.68
N ARG A 11 9.52 6.32 1.21
CA ARG A 11 8.78 6.36 -0.06
C ARG A 11 7.65 7.38 -0.02
N GLU A 12 6.86 7.40 1.03
CA GLU A 12 5.76 8.35 1.23
C GLU A 12 6.30 9.77 1.43
N HIS A 13 7.42 9.94 2.15
CA HIS A 13 8.10 11.22 2.26
C HIS A 13 8.52 11.74 0.88
N ALA A 14 9.18 10.92 0.06
CA ALA A 14 9.61 11.30 -1.29
C ALA A 14 8.42 11.65 -2.20
N LEU A 15 7.32 10.90 -2.12
CA LEU A 15 6.08 11.20 -2.85
C LEU A 15 5.50 12.55 -2.44
N ALA A 16 5.33 12.79 -1.13
CA ALA A 16 4.79 14.03 -0.60
C ALA A 16 5.67 15.23 -0.98
N TRP A 17 6.99 15.12 -0.80
CA TRP A 17 7.96 16.14 -1.21
C TRP A 17 7.90 16.46 -2.70
N ARG A 18 7.73 15.43 -3.56
CA ARG A 18 7.62 15.64 -5.00
C ARG A 18 6.30 16.29 -5.37
N LEU A 19 5.20 15.87 -4.76
CA LEU A 19 3.87 16.44 -4.97
C LEU A 19 3.81 17.91 -4.49
N ALA A 20 4.54 18.28 -3.44
CA ALA A 20 4.60 19.65 -2.93
C ALA A 20 5.09 20.67 -3.97
N LYS A 21 5.82 20.22 -4.99
CA LYS A 21 6.29 21.06 -6.10
C LYS A 21 5.24 21.31 -7.18
N THR A 22 4.01 20.83 -7.00
CA THR A 22 2.92 21.02 -7.97
C THR A 22 2.38 22.46 -7.90
N PRO A 23 2.33 23.20 -9.01
CA PRO A 23 1.77 24.56 -9.02
C PRO A 23 0.31 24.59 -8.54
N GLY A 24 -0.06 25.58 -7.74
CA GLY A 24 -1.41 25.75 -7.22
C GLY A 24 -1.78 24.82 -6.06
N LEU A 25 -0.82 24.05 -5.55
CA LEU A 25 -0.99 23.29 -4.33
C LEU A 25 -0.97 24.23 -3.12
N GLN A 26 -1.92 24.02 -2.20
CA GLN A 26 -2.04 24.81 -0.97
C GLN A 26 -1.43 24.07 0.22
N ARG A 27 -1.63 22.73 0.29
CA ARG A 27 -1.20 21.90 1.41
C ARG A 27 -1.13 20.43 1.03
N ILE A 28 -0.16 19.72 1.63
CA ILE A 28 -0.10 18.26 1.64
C ILE A 28 -0.12 17.79 3.08
N PHE A 29 -1.09 16.94 3.40
CA PHE A 29 -1.15 16.19 4.63
C PHE A 29 -0.43 14.85 4.43
N VAL A 30 0.30 14.40 5.46
CA VAL A 30 0.94 13.08 5.47
C VAL A 30 0.50 12.34 6.73
N ALA A 31 -0.16 11.20 6.58
CA ALA A 31 -0.78 10.46 7.68
C ALA A 31 -0.20 9.04 7.83
N PRO A 32 0.41 8.69 8.97
CA PRO A 32 0.74 9.58 10.08
C PRO A 32 1.97 10.47 9.84
N GLY A 33 2.72 10.23 8.76
CA GLY A 33 3.98 10.90 8.47
C GLY A 33 5.13 10.40 9.36
N ASN A 34 6.24 11.15 9.37
CA ASN A 34 7.44 10.83 10.15
C ASN A 34 8.21 12.11 10.51
N ALA A 35 9.33 11.97 11.22
CA ALA A 35 10.17 13.09 11.61
C ALA A 35 10.80 13.85 10.41
N GLY A 36 10.97 13.20 9.27
CA GLY A 36 11.43 13.84 8.04
C GLY A 36 10.34 14.72 7.43
N THR A 37 9.13 14.17 7.25
CA THR A 37 7.99 14.93 6.72
C THR A 37 7.61 16.11 7.61
N ALA A 38 7.77 15.98 8.94
CA ALA A 38 7.52 17.06 9.89
C ALA A 38 8.48 18.27 9.75
N ARG A 39 9.62 18.10 9.07
CA ARG A 39 10.61 19.18 8.83
C ARG A 39 10.42 19.89 7.51
N GLU A 40 9.61 19.33 6.62
CA GLU A 40 9.31 19.95 5.34
C GLU A 40 8.26 21.07 5.51
N ARG A 41 8.55 22.25 4.97
CA ARG A 41 7.68 23.44 5.13
C ARG A 41 6.30 23.28 4.50
N GLU A 42 6.25 22.53 3.40
CA GLU A 42 5.06 22.32 2.59
C GLU A 42 4.20 21.14 3.05
N LEU A 43 4.71 20.33 4.01
CA LEU A 43 4.04 19.13 4.49
C LEU A 43 3.49 19.35 5.90
N GLU A 44 2.39 18.70 6.20
CA GLU A 44 1.78 18.68 7.53
C GLU A 44 1.46 17.25 7.94
N ASN A 45 2.08 16.78 9.03
CA ASN A 45 1.76 15.48 9.58
C ASN A 45 0.42 15.49 10.29
N VAL A 46 -0.36 14.43 10.07
CA VAL A 46 -1.66 14.22 10.71
C VAL A 46 -1.63 12.86 11.39
N ASP A 47 -1.67 12.81 12.70
CA ASP A 47 -1.56 11.57 13.47
C ASP A 47 -2.87 10.77 13.43
N ILE A 48 -3.20 10.28 12.24
CA ILE A 48 -4.36 9.42 11.96
C ILE A 48 -3.89 8.19 11.20
N THR A 49 -4.27 7.00 11.68
CA THR A 49 -3.97 5.72 11.03
C THR A 49 -5.24 4.91 10.72
N ASP A 50 -6.34 5.17 11.42
CA ASP A 50 -7.61 4.51 11.17
C ASP A 50 -8.20 4.90 9.82
N PRO A 51 -8.57 3.93 8.94
CA PRO A 51 -9.05 4.22 7.59
C PRO A 51 -10.34 5.05 7.54
N ARG A 52 -11.24 4.91 8.52
CA ARG A 52 -12.50 5.68 8.58
C ARG A 52 -12.22 7.10 9.00
N ALA A 53 -11.39 7.29 10.03
CA ALA A 53 -10.96 8.61 10.47
C ALA A 53 -10.18 9.36 9.38
N LEU A 54 -9.36 8.65 8.57
CA LEU A 54 -8.69 9.23 7.40
C LEU A 54 -9.69 9.69 6.33
N ALA A 55 -10.75 8.93 6.11
CA ALA A 55 -11.80 9.32 5.17
C ALA A 55 -12.60 10.53 5.68
N ASP A 56 -12.96 10.56 6.98
CA ASP A 56 -13.61 11.70 7.63
C ASP A 56 -12.74 12.97 7.50
N PHE A 57 -11.46 12.84 7.78
CA PHE A 57 -10.48 13.92 7.63
C PHE A 57 -10.40 14.42 6.18
N ALA A 58 -10.34 13.49 5.21
CA ALA A 58 -10.27 13.86 3.80
C ALA A 58 -11.51 14.62 3.32
N GLU A 59 -12.70 14.30 3.84
CA GLU A 59 -13.94 15.04 3.58
C GLU A 59 -13.91 16.42 4.22
N GLN A 60 -13.59 16.50 5.52
CA GLN A 60 -13.55 17.76 6.27
C GLN A 60 -12.58 18.77 5.67
N GLU A 61 -11.38 18.30 5.31
CA GLU A 61 -10.33 19.12 4.69
C GLU A 61 -10.55 19.37 3.19
N ARG A 62 -11.54 18.74 2.59
CA ARG A 62 -11.82 18.79 1.14
C ARG A 62 -10.58 18.39 0.33
N VAL A 63 -9.99 17.28 0.70
CA VAL A 63 -8.83 16.71 0.01
C VAL A 63 -9.21 16.37 -1.42
N LEU A 64 -8.46 16.89 -2.39
CA LEU A 64 -8.71 16.64 -3.81
C LEU A 64 -8.35 15.22 -4.23
N LEU A 65 -7.25 14.70 -3.71
CA LEU A 65 -6.74 13.37 -4.02
C LEU A 65 -5.96 12.81 -2.83
N THR A 66 -6.22 11.57 -2.50
CA THR A 66 -5.44 10.77 -1.53
C THR A 66 -4.53 9.80 -2.27
N VAL A 67 -3.28 9.67 -1.85
CA VAL A 67 -2.29 8.72 -2.38
C VAL A 67 -1.89 7.77 -1.26
N VAL A 68 -1.98 6.46 -1.52
CA VAL A 68 -1.61 5.43 -0.53
C VAL A 68 -0.24 4.85 -0.89
N GLY A 69 0.70 4.93 0.04
CA GLY A 69 2.05 4.40 -0.14
C GLY A 69 2.23 2.95 0.29
N PRO A 70 1.88 2.57 1.54
CA PRO A 70 2.14 1.23 2.07
C PRO A 70 1.09 0.21 1.63
N GLU A 71 1.51 -1.07 1.61
CA GLU A 71 0.68 -2.20 1.18
C GLU A 71 -0.46 -2.53 2.17
N ALA A 72 -0.22 -2.38 3.48
CA ALA A 72 -1.17 -2.81 4.51
C ALA A 72 -2.53 -2.11 4.40
N PRO A 73 -2.63 -0.77 4.33
CA PRO A 73 -3.91 -0.10 4.13
C PRO A 73 -4.62 -0.49 2.83
N LEU A 74 -3.86 -0.82 1.78
CA LEU A 74 -4.41 -1.28 0.49
C LEU A 74 -5.04 -2.67 0.64
N ALA A 75 -4.33 -3.60 1.30
CA ALA A 75 -4.82 -4.94 1.60
C ALA A 75 -6.04 -4.93 2.54
N ASP A 76 -6.11 -3.95 3.44
CA ASP A 76 -7.26 -3.73 4.34
C ASP A 76 -8.46 -3.08 3.64
N GLY A 77 -8.27 -2.52 2.42
CA GLY A 77 -9.37 -2.03 1.59
C GLY A 77 -9.66 -0.53 1.72
N ILE A 78 -8.69 0.27 2.10
CA ILE A 78 -8.86 1.73 2.21
C ILE A 78 -9.35 2.37 0.90
N VAL A 79 -8.90 1.85 -0.25
CA VAL A 79 -9.33 2.34 -1.56
C VAL A 79 -10.82 2.07 -1.80
N ASN A 80 -11.30 0.89 -1.41
CA ASN A 80 -12.71 0.54 -1.51
C ASN A 80 -13.56 1.47 -0.62
N LEU A 81 -13.11 1.72 0.61
CA LEU A 81 -13.78 2.62 1.55
C LEU A 81 -13.89 4.06 1.00
N PHE A 82 -12.78 4.63 0.53
CA PHE A 82 -12.75 6.00 -0.01
C PHE A 82 -13.64 6.14 -1.24
N ARG A 83 -13.57 5.17 -2.16
CA ARG A 83 -14.41 5.17 -3.38
C ARG A 83 -15.89 5.05 -3.04
N ALA A 84 -16.26 4.23 -2.06
CA ALA A 84 -17.66 4.12 -1.61
C ALA A 84 -18.21 5.42 -1.03
N ARG A 85 -17.32 6.32 -0.54
CA ARG A 85 -17.65 7.65 -0.04
C ARG A 85 -17.48 8.76 -1.10
N GLY A 86 -17.20 8.41 -2.35
CA GLY A 86 -16.98 9.37 -3.42
C GLY A 86 -15.67 10.15 -3.35
N LEU A 87 -14.74 9.73 -2.47
CA LEU A 87 -13.43 10.36 -2.29
C LEU A 87 -12.45 9.85 -3.35
N ARG A 88 -11.68 10.77 -3.92
CA ARG A 88 -10.65 10.41 -4.91
C ARG A 88 -9.43 9.83 -4.21
N ILE A 89 -9.04 8.64 -4.62
CA ILE A 89 -7.90 7.94 -4.06
C ILE A 89 -7.12 7.21 -5.14
N PHE A 90 -5.80 7.28 -5.08
CA PHE A 90 -4.87 6.54 -5.92
C PHE A 90 -4.32 5.34 -5.15
N GLY A 91 -4.53 4.17 -5.70
CA GLY A 91 -4.10 2.87 -5.18
C GLY A 91 -4.95 1.74 -5.76
N PRO A 92 -4.48 0.49 -5.69
CA PRO A 92 -5.25 -0.69 -6.05
C PRO A 92 -6.39 -0.93 -5.04
N THR A 93 -7.48 -1.52 -5.50
CA THR A 93 -8.53 -2.03 -4.60
C THR A 93 -8.01 -3.18 -3.76
N LYS A 94 -8.73 -3.56 -2.70
CA LYS A 94 -8.38 -4.69 -1.83
C LYS A 94 -8.12 -5.97 -2.63
N GLU A 95 -8.95 -6.22 -3.62
CA GLU A 95 -8.85 -7.41 -4.48
C GLU A 95 -7.57 -7.39 -5.32
N ALA A 96 -7.24 -6.24 -5.91
CA ALA A 96 -6.02 -6.08 -6.71
C ALA A 96 -4.75 -6.05 -5.85
N ALA A 97 -4.83 -5.53 -4.62
CA ALA A 97 -3.71 -5.48 -3.69
C ALA A 97 -3.20 -6.89 -3.29
N GLN A 98 -4.01 -7.94 -3.48
CA GLN A 98 -3.59 -9.31 -3.24
C GLN A 98 -2.39 -9.75 -4.09
N LEU A 99 -2.19 -9.13 -5.26
CA LEU A 99 -1.01 -9.41 -6.08
C LEU A 99 0.32 -9.09 -5.40
N GLU A 100 0.32 -8.20 -4.42
CA GLU A 100 1.50 -7.87 -3.63
C GLU A 100 1.41 -8.43 -2.20
N SER A 101 0.27 -8.32 -1.56
CA SER A 101 0.09 -8.73 -0.16
C SER A 101 0.04 -10.25 0.05
N SER A 102 -0.27 -11.04 -0.99
CA SER A 102 -0.34 -12.50 -0.91
C SER A 102 0.58 -13.16 -1.94
N LYS A 103 1.69 -13.76 -1.48
CA LYS A 103 2.62 -14.49 -2.38
C LYS A 103 1.94 -15.68 -3.06
N ASP A 104 1.10 -16.41 -2.34
CA ASP A 104 0.37 -17.55 -2.90
C ASP A 104 -0.59 -17.10 -4.00
N PHE A 105 -1.39 -16.06 -3.73
CA PHE A 105 -2.29 -15.49 -4.73
C PHE A 105 -1.52 -15.01 -5.98
N ALA A 106 -0.45 -14.24 -5.77
CA ALA A 106 0.39 -13.74 -6.86
C ALA A 106 0.97 -14.88 -7.71
N LYS A 107 1.50 -15.92 -7.09
CA LYS A 107 2.07 -17.08 -7.79
C LYS A 107 1.02 -17.86 -8.57
N ARG A 108 -0.16 -18.11 -7.99
CA ARG A 108 -1.27 -18.76 -8.68
C ARG A 108 -1.80 -17.91 -9.84
N PHE A 109 -1.87 -16.60 -9.65
CA PHE A 109 -2.25 -15.66 -10.71
C PHE A 109 -1.27 -15.72 -11.88
N MET A 110 0.04 -15.65 -11.60
CA MET A 110 1.08 -15.74 -12.64
C MET A 110 1.01 -17.08 -13.40
N ALA A 111 0.84 -18.20 -12.69
CA ALA A 111 0.69 -19.50 -13.31
C ALA A 111 -0.54 -19.59 -14.21
N ARG A 112 -1.69 -19.04 -13.76
CA ARG A 112 -2.94 -19.03 -14.55
C ARG A 112 -2.81 -18.24 -15.84
N HIS A 113 -2.06 -17.15 -15.80
CA HIS A 113 -1.92 -16.23 -16.94
C HIS A 113 -0.61 -16.41 -17.73
N ASN A 114 0.11 -17.53 -17.49
CA ASN A 114 1.38 -17.86 -18.17
C ASN A 114 2.44 -16.73 -18.03
N ILE A 115 2.43 -16.03 -16.91
CA ILE A 115 3.45 -15.01 -16.61
C ILE A 115 4.69 -15.72 -16.06
N PRO A 116 5.88 -15.50 -16.66
CA PRO A 116 7.12 -16.14 -16.22
C PRO A 116 7.42 -15.86 -14.74
N THR A 117 7.63 -16.93 -13.98
CA THR A 117 7.98 -16.83 -12.56
C THR A 117 8.73 -18.07 -12.13
N ALA A 118 9.52 -17.99 -11.04
CA ALA A 118 10.19 -19.13 -10.45
C ALA A 118 9.17 -20.19 -10.01
N ARG A 119 9.55 -21.46 -10.08
CA ARG A 119 8.75 -22.57 -9.54
C ARG A 119 8.40 -22.30 -8.09
N PHE A 120 7.24 -22.73 -7.68
CA PHE A 120 6.75 -22.56 -6.31
C PHE A 120 5.87 -23.72 -5.90
N ALA A 121 5.74 -23.89 -4.60
CA ALA A 121 4.73 -24.75 -3.98
C ALA A 121 4.30 -24.11 -2.66
N THR A 122 3.05 -24.31 -2.29
CA THR A 122 2.46 -23.77 -1.05
C THR A 122 1.92 -24.92 -0.22
N PHE A 123 2.23 -24.91 1.07
CA PHE A 123 1.84 -25.96 2.01
C PHE A 123 1.23 -25.35 3.27
N SER A 124 0.18 -25.97 3.77
CA SER A 124 -0.39 -25.71 5.10
C SER A 124 0.12 -26.69 6.15
N GLU A 125 0.64 -27.85 5.70
CA GLU A 125 1.09 -28.93 6.57
C GLU A 125 2.61 -29.06 6.54
N ARG A 126 3.23 -29.13 7.75
CA ARG A 126 4.67 -29.25 7.94
C ARG A 126 5.27 -30.47 7.22
N ALA A 127 4.63 -31.63 7.36
CA ALA A 127 5.13 -32.87 6.76
C ALA A 127 5.24 -32.78 5.23
N SER A 128 4.23 -32.21 4.58
CA SER A 128 4.19 -32.02 3.14
C SER A 128 5.28 -31.02 2.67
N ALA A 129 5.50 -29.96 3.44
CA ALA A 129 6.54 -28.97 3.15
C ALA A 129 7.95 -29.61 3.24
N HIS A 130 8.23 -30.39 4.29
CA HIS A 130 9.50 -31.11 4.44
C HIS A 130 9.71 -32.10 3.29
N ALA A 131 8.72 -32.94 2.98
CA ALA A 131 8.82 -33.89 1.88
C ALA A 131 9.07 -33.21 0.51
N HIS A 132 8.58 -31.97 0.34
CA HIS A 132 8.88 -31.18 -0.87
C HIS A 132 10.34 -30.73 -0.89
N ILE A 133 10.85 -30.24 0.24
CA ILE A 133 12.25 -29.82 0.37
C ILE A 133 13.20 -31.00 0.13
N ASP A 134 12.93 -32.17 0.73
CA ASP A 134 13.74 -33.37 0.59
C ASP A 134 13.83 -33.85 -0.87
N ARG A 135 12.74 -33.70 -1.63
CA ARG A 135 12.70 -34.06 -3.05
C ARG A 135 13.40 -33.06 -3.97
N HIS A 136 13.34 -31.75 -3.65
CA HIS A 136 13.89 -30.72 -4.51
C HIS A 136 15.32 -30.32 -4.18
N GLY A 137 15.74 -30.50 -2.92
CA GLY A 137 17.05 -30.12 -2.44
C GLY A 137 17.30 -28.60 -2.40
N ALA A 138 18.53 -28.25 -2.04
CA ALA A 138 18.99 -26.87 -2.06
C ALA A 138 19.68 -26.54 -3.41
N PRO A 139 19.68 -25.25 -3.83
CA PRO A 139 19.16 -24.08 -3.11
C PRO A 139 17.63 -23.89 -3.25
N ILE A 140 16.96 -23.54 -2.14
CA ILE A 140 15.53 -23.26 -2.09
C ILE A 140 15.26 -22.06 -1.19
N VAL A 141 14.26 -21.25 -1.53
CA VAL A 141 13.83 -20.10 -0.73
C VAL A 141 12.52 -20.46 -0.02
N ILE A 142 12.53 -20.36 1.31
CA ILE A 142 11.36 -20.57 2.17
C ILE A 142 10.88 -19.20 2.68
N LYS A 143 9.55 -18.98 2.60
CA LYS A 143 8.92 -17.74 3.05
C LYS A 143 7.65 -18.03 3.83
#